data_242d92a9734e8d46a786b84962cf376d
#
_entry.id   242d92a9734e8d46a786b84962cf376d
#
_cell.length_a   1.000
_cell.length_b   1.000
_cell.length_c   1.000
_cell.angle_alpha   90.00
_cell.angle_beta   90.00
_cell.angle_gamma   90.00
#
_symmetry.space_group_name_H-M   'P 1'
#
loop_
_entity.id
_entity.type
_entity.pdbx_description
1 polymer ?
#
loop_
_entity_poly.entity_id
_entity_poly.type
_entity_poly.pdbx_seq_one_letter_code
_entity_poly.pdbx_strand_id
1 'polypeptide(L)'
;MSSDTVALALLAAIALGLVAIETGPSRSRELALVAALAAAAAGGRVLFAASPNVQPVTMIVAVTGISLGARAGLATGAAAALASNAFLGQGPWTPWQMAGWALVGVAAAGLGPALRNRPALALYGIVAAFLFDWLMDVWAWSSLGGGSTSFIALVSTGIWFDMAHAAGNVVLAVVAGPTLIRMLDRYARKLHGTFVPLEQT
;
A
#
# COMPACT_ATOMS: atom_id res chain seq x y z
N MET A 1 -12.86 7.35 21.50
CA MET A 1 -12.51 8.27 20.41
C MET A 1 -13.52 8.05 19.31
N SER A 2 -14.06 9.12 18.72
CA SER A 2 -14.96 8.97 17.57
C SER A 2 -14.20 8.50 16.33
N SER A 3 -14.89 7.85 15.39
CA SER A 3 -14.33 7.46 14.09
C SER A 3 -13.65 8.63 13.37
N ASP A 4 -14.24 9.83 13.50
CA ASP A 4 -13.72 11.06 12.89
C ASP A 4 -12.41 11.52 13.52
N THR A 5 -12.27 11.41 14.85
CA THR A 5 -11.00 11.73 15.54
C THR A 5 -9.87 10.82 15.09
N VAL A 6 -10.16 9.52 14.92
CA VAL A 6 -9.17 8.55 14.40
C VAL A 6 -8.84 8.88 12.95
N ALA A 7 -9.82 9.16 12.11
CA ALA A 7 -9.59 9.54 10.71
C ALA A 7 -8.71 10.80 10.58
N LEU A 8 -8.95 11.82 11.39
CA LEU A 8 -8.11 13.04 11.42
C LEU A 8 -6.68 12.75 11.86
N ALA A 9 -6.49 11.89 12.88
CA ALA A 9 -5.15 11.49 13.33
C ALA A 9 -4.40 10.71 12.25
N LEU A 10 -5.08 9.81 11.53
CA LEU A 10 -4.52 9.08 10.41
C LEU A 10 -4.11 10.00 9.26
N LEU A 11 -4.96 10.96 8.89
CA LEU A 11 -4.63 11.94 7.86
C LEU A 11 -3.44 12.83 8.26
N ALA A 12 -3.37 13.26 9.52
CA ALA A 12 -2.24 14.03 10.04
C ALA A 12 -0.94 13.21 10.00
N ALA A 13 -0.97 11.95 10.39
CA ALA A 13 0.20 11.06 10.33
C ALA A 13 0.68 10.83 8.89
N ILE A 14 -0.25 10.64 7.94
CA ILE A 14 0.07 10.50 6.52
C ILE A 14 0.66 11.80 5.98
N ALA A 15 0.07 12.95 6.31
CA ALA A 15 0.55 14.26 5.88
C ALA A 15 1.97 14.54 6.38
N LEU A 16 2.26 14.23 7.65
CA LEU A 16 3.61 14.35 8.21
C LEU A 16 4.60 13.42 7.49
N GLY A 17 4.18 12.18 7.17
CA GLY A 17 4.98 11.25 6.38
C GLY A 17 5.28 11.77 4.98
N LEU A 18 4.30 12.39 4.32
CA LEU A 18 4.46 13.00 2.99
C LEU A 18 5.39 14.23 3.01
N VAL A 19 5.24 15.10 4.01
CA VAL A 19 6.14 16.26 4.21
C VAL A 19 7.58 15.79 4.40
N ALA A 20 7.82 14.71 5.12
CA ALA A 20 9.15 14.13 5.30
C ALA A 20 9.80 13.66 3.99
N ILE A 21 9.02 13.34 2.95
CA ILE A 21 9.52 13.00 1.60
C ILE A 21 10.02 14.25 0.87
N GLU A 22 9.42 15.39 1.16
CA GLU A 22 9.68 16.64 0.44
C GLU A 22 11.06 17.28 0.68
N THR A 23 11.85 16.80 1.63
CA THR A 23 13.08 17.48 2.08
C THR A 23 14.39 16.89 1.52
N GLY A 24 14.36 16.00 0.50
CA GLY A 24 15.54 15.31 -0.03
C GLY A 24 16.04 15.80 -1.40
N PRO A 25 17.34 15.59 -1.73
CA PRO A 25 17.96 16.07 -2.99
C PRO A 25 17.51 15.38 -4.28
N SER A 26 16.86 14.19 -4.22
CA SER A 26 16.36 13.44 -5.40
C SER A 26 14.88 13.65 -5.68
N ARG A 27 14.29 14.65 -5.10
CA ARG A 27 12.88 14.93 -4.91
C ARG A 27 11.98 14.72 -6.14
N SER A 28 12.27 15.35 -7.26
CA SER A 28 11.33 15.37 -8.41
C SER A 28 11.20 14.02 -9.10
N ARG A 29 12.31 13.28 -9.25
CA ARG A 29 12.30 11.95 -9.89
C ARG A 29 11.68 10.88 -9.02
N GLU A 30 11.94 10.93 -7.71
CA GLU A 30 11.33 10.03 -6.72
C GLU A 30 9.82 10.27 -6.64
N LEU A 31 9.38 11.52 -6.57
CA LEU A 31 7.96 11.88 -6.58
C LEU A 31 7.25 11.42 -7.85
N ALA A 32 7.88 11.58 -9.02
CA ALA A 32 7.32 11.10 -10.29
C ALA A 32 7.18 9.58 -10.30
N LEU A 33 8.16 8.85 -9.76
CA LEU A 33 8.08 7.38 -9.66
C LEU A 33 6.99 6.94 -8.68
N VAL A 34 6.89 7.55 -7.50
CA VAL A 34 5.84 7.29 -6.51
C VAL A 34 4.46 7.56 -7.10
N ALA A 35 4.30 8.69 -7.81
CA ALA A 35 3.04 9.02 -8.48
C ALA A 35 2.67 8.00 -9.57
N ALA A 36 3.64 7.55 -10.36
CA ALA A 36 3.42 6.51 -11.37
C ALA A 36 3.02 5.16 -10.75
N LEU A 37 3.67 4.76 -9.65
CA LEU A 37 3.34 3.53 -8.93
C LEU A 37 1.97 3.62 -8.25
N ALA A 38 1.64 4.77 -7.67
CA ALA A 38 0.30 5.01 -7.10
C ALA A 38 -0.79 4.98 -8.18
N ALA A 39 -0.53 5.57 -9.34
CA ALA A 39 -1.44 5.51 -10.48
C ALA A 39 -1.61 4.08 -11.01
N ALA A 40 -0.53 3.30 -11.11
CA ALA A 40 -0.60 1.89 -11.50
C ALA A 40 -1.39 1.05 -10.50
N ALA A 41 -1.18 1.29 -9.19
CA ALA A 41 -1.92 0.62 -8.12
C ALA A 41 -3.41 1.00 -8.15
N ALA A 42 -3.73 2.28 -8.29
CA ALA A 42 -5.11 2.78 -8.38
C ALA A 42 -5.81 2.26 -9.64
N GLY A 43 -5.15 2.34 -10.79
CA GLY A 43 -5.67 1.81 -12.06
C GLY A 43 -5.91 0.30 -12.01
N GLY A 44 -4.97 -0.44 -11.42
CA GLY A 44 -5.15 -1.87 -11.17
C GLY A 44 -6.37 -2.16 -10.30
N ARG A 45 -6.55 -1.41 -9.22
CA ARG A 45 -7.72 -1.56 -8.34
C ARG A 45 -9.04 -1.31 -9.08
N VAL A 46 -9.09 -0.28 -9.94
CA VAL A 46 -10.27 0.02 -10.75
C VAL A 46 -10.54 -1.07 -11.79
N LEU A 47 -9.50 -1.56 -12.47
CA LEU A 47 -9.63 -2.63 -13.46
C LEU A 47 -10.12 -3.95 -12.84
N PHE A 48 -9.71 -4.25 -11.62
CA PHE A 48 -10.12 -5.47 -10.90
C PHE A 48 -11.36 -5.26 -10.02
N ALA A 49 -12.05 -4.11 -10.12
CA ALA A 49 -13.21 -3.81 -9.27
C ALA A 49 -14.35 -4.83 -9.37
N ALA A 50 -14.48 -5.52 -10.51
CA ALA A 50 -15.46 -6.59 -10.70
C ALA A 50 -15.06 -7.92 -10.02
N SER A 51 -13.80 -8.07 -9.61
CA SER A 51 -13.30 -9.27 -8.91
C SER A 51 -13.32 -9.02 -7.41
N PRO A 52 -14.09 -9.80 -6.62
CA PRO A 52 -14.22 -9.55 -5.18
C PRO A 52 -12.84 -9.54 -4.50
N ASN A 53 -12.42 -8.38 -4.03
CA ASN A 53 -11.19 -8.11 -3.28
C ASN A 53 -9.86 -8.60 -3.90
N VAL A 54 -9.85 -9.03 -5.16
CA VAL A 54 -8.62 -9.36 -5.90
C VAL A 54 -8.09 -8.09 -6.55
N GLN A 55 -7.04 -7.50 -5.97
CA GLN A 55 -6.53 -6.21 -6.45
C GLN A 55 -5.01 -6.09 -6.26
N PRO A 56 -4.29 -5.47 -7.21
CA PRO A 56 -2.83 -5.42 -7.18
C PRO A 56 -2.23 -4.38 -6.22
N VAL A 57 -3.07 -3.54 -5.57
CA VAL A 57 -2.60 -2.42 -4.73
C VAL A 57 -1.63 -2.89 -3.67
N THR A 58 -2.01 -3.89 -2.87
CA THR A 58 -1.20 -4.40 -1.75
C THR A 58 0.19 -4.83 -2.21
N MET A 59 0.29 -5.55 -3.34
CA MET A 59 1.57 -5.99 -3.87
C MET A 59 2.40 -4.85 -4.45
N ILE A 60 1.80 -3.92 -5.19
CA ILE A 60 2.53 -2.76 -5.74
C ILE A 60 3.09 -1.91 -4.59
N VAL A 61 2.29 -1.65 -3.56
CA VAL A 61 2.71 -0.90 -2.37
C VAL A 61 3.81 -1.63 -1.60
N ALA A 62 3.70 -2.94 -1.41
CA ALA A 62 4.70 -3.75 -0.75
C ALA A 62 6.05 -3.71 -1.50
N VAL A 63 6.07 -3.98 -2.82
CA VAL A 63 7.30 -3.95 -3.59
C VAL A 63 7.91 -2.55 -3.68
N THR A 64 7.08 -1.50 -3.64
CA THR A 64 7.54 -0.11 -3.53
C THR A 64 8.28 0.10 -2.21
N GLY A 65 7.70 -0.33 -1.08
CA GLY A 65 8.35 -0.27 0.22
C GLY A 65 9.67 -1.02 0.27
N ILE A 66 9.71 -2.26 -0.25
CA ILE A 66 10.91 -3.12 -0.30
C ILE A 66 12.06 -2.47 -1.09
N SER A 67 11.76 -1.80 -2.20
CA SER A 67 12.77 -1.33 -3.15
C SER A 67 13.12 0.16 -3.00
N LEU A 68 12.17 1.00 -2.57
CA LEU A 68 12.33 2.45 -2.48
C LEU A 68 12.26 2.97 -1.03
N GLY A 69 11.96 2.10 -0.07
CA GLY A 69 11.92 2.42 1.35
C GLY A 69 10.55 2.87 1.88
N ALA A 70 10.49 3.08 3.18
CA ALA A 70 9.25 3.28 3.92
C ALA A 70 8.46 4.52 3.45
N ARG A 71 9.15 5.61 3.14
CA ARG A 71 8.51 6.86 2.67
C ARG A 71 7.79 6.67 1.34
N ALA A 72 8.46 6.03 0.38
CA ALA A 72 7.87 5.74 -0.93
C ALA A 72 6.69 4.77 -0.81
N GLY A 73 6.82 3.71 0.01
CA GLY A 73 5.75 2.78 0.30
C GLY A 73 4.52 3.45 0.92
N LEU A 74 4.73 4.29 1.95
CA LEU A 74 3.68 5.08 2.59
C LEU A 74 2.94 5.96 1.57
N ALA A 75 3.70 6.75 0.80
CA ALA A 75 3.13 7.69 -0.15
C ALA A 75 2.36 6.97 -1.27
N THR A 76 2.92 5.87 -1.80
CA THR A 76 2.25 5.07 -2.84
C THR A 76 0.95 4.47 -2.32
N GLY A 77 0.93 3.91 -1.10
CA GLY A 77 -0.25 3.32 -0.50
C GLY A 77 -1.36 4.33 -0.25
N ALA A 78 -1.03 5.46 0.38
CA ALA A 78 -1.99 6.52 0.65
C ALA A 78 -2.54 7.14 -0.65
N ALA A 79 -1.67 7.45 -1.61
CA ALA A 79 -2.07 8.04 -2.88
C ALA A 79 -2.90 7.07 -3.74
N ALA A 80 -2.58 5.78 -3.75
CA ALA A 80 -3.34 4.76 -4.47
C ALA A 80 -4.77 4.63 -3.93
N ALA A 81 -4.96 4.63 -2.61
CA ALA A 81 -6.27 4.64 -1.98
C ALA A 81 -7.10 5.86 -2.40
N LEU A 82 -6.52 7.04 -2.23
CA LEU A 82 -7.19 8.30 -2.55
C LEU A 82 -7.56 8.38 -4.03
N ALA A 83 -6.62 8.06 -4.93
CA ALA A 83 -6.83 8.13 -6.37
C ALA A 83 -7.86 7.10 -6.87
N SER A 84 -7.79 5.84 -6.41
CA SER A 84 -8.75 4.82 -6.83
C SER A 84 -10.17 5.10 -6.31
N ASN A 85 -10.32 5.67 -5.12
CA ASN A 85 -11.62 6.04 -4.57
C ASN A 85 -12.27 7.21 -5.32
N ALA A 86 -11.54 8.01 -6.09
CA ALA A 86 -12.14 8.98 -7.00
C ALA A 86 -13.02 8.31 -8.07
N PHE A 87 -12.73 7.06 -8.42
CA PHE A 87 -13.49 6.25 -9.38
C PHE A 87 -14.46 5.27 -8.70
N LEU A 88 -14.06 4.71 -7.57
CA LEU A 88 -14.81 3.65 -6.86
C LEU A 88 -15.75 4.19 -5.76
N GLY A 89 -15.65 5.47 -5.46
CA GLY A 89 -16.41 6.16 -4.43
C GLY A 89 -15.56 6.59 -3.24
N GLN A 90 -15.63 7.87 -2.91
CA GLN A 90 -15.03 8.46 -1.70
C GLN A 90 -16.00 8.35 -0.53
N GLY A 91 -15.47 8.15 0.67
CA GLY A 91 -16.27 8.09 1.87
C GLY A 91 -15.41 8.13 3.16
N PRO A 92 -16.06 8.02 4.34
CA PRO A 92 -15.36 8.04 5.63
C PRO A 92 -14.33 6.91 5.80
N TRP A 93 -14.43 5.85 5.00
CA TRP A 93 -13.47 4.75 4.94
C TRP A 93 -12.15 5.13 4.27
N THR A 94 -12.12 6.20 3.44
CA THR A 94 -10.92 6.56 2.67
C THR A 94 -9.68 6.80 3.52
N PRO A 95 -9.71 7.56 4.64
CA PRO A 95 -8.55 7.71 5.51
C PRO A 95 -8.02 6.38 6.07
N TRP A 96 -8.91 5.45 6.37
CA TRP A 96 -8.55 4.12 6.87
C TRP A 96 -7.88 3.27 5.81
N GLN A 97 -8.38 3.30 4.56
CA GLN A 97 -7.72 2.65 3.44
C GLN A 97 -6.34 3.26 3.14
N MET A 98 -6.23 4.59 3.17
CA MET A 98 -4.95 5.28 3.02
C MET A 98 -3.95 4.81 4.08
N ALA A 99 -4.36 4.76 5.34
CA ALA A 99 -3.53 4.29 6.45
C ALA A 99 -3.17 2.81 6.31
N GLY A 100 -4.13 1.96 5.98
CA GLY A 100 -3.92 0.52 5.81
C GLY A 100 -2.85 0.23 4.75
N TRP A 101 -2.97 0.78 3.55
CA TRP A 101 -1.95 0.57 2.51
C TRP A 101 -0.65 1.32 2.80
N ALA A 102 -0.67 2.48 3.46
CA ALA A 102 0.55 3.14 3.93
C ALA A 102 1.34 2.23 4.88
N LEU A 103 0.65 1.59 5.85
CA LEU A 103 1.25 0.65 6.79
C LEU A 103 1.81 -0.60 6.08
N VAL A 104 1.11 -1.13 5.07
CA VAL A 104 1.65 -2.21 4.22
C VAL A 104 2.99 -1.80 3.60
N GLY A 105 3.08 -0.62 3.03
CA GLY A 105 4.33 -0.13 2.43
C GLY A 105 5.46 0.06 3.44
N VAL A 106 5.16 0.64 4.59
CA VAL A 106 6.14 0.87 5.68
C VAL A 106 6.64 -0.45 6.26
N ALA A 107 5.74 -1.39 6.56
CA ALA A 107 6.10 -2.71 7.10
C ALA A 107 6.93 -3.51 6.08
N ALA A 108 6.56 -3.47 4.80
CA ALA A 108 7.33 -4.11 3.74
C ALA A 108 8.75 -3.55 3.63
N ALA A 109 8.94 -2.25 3.82
CA ALA A 109 10.27 -1.63 3.83
C ALA A 109 11.12 -2.11 5.00
N GLY A 110 10.54 -2.20 6.20
CA GLY A 110 11.23 -2.70 7.41
C GLY A 110 11.67 -4.17 7.28
N LEU A 111 10.87 -4.98 6.57
CA LEU A 111 11.15 -6.40 6.31
C LEU A 111 11.88 -6.64 4.99
N GLY A 112 12.23 -5.59 4.25
CA GLY A 112 12.69 -5.61 2.87
C GLY A 112 13.64 -6.73 2.48
N PRO A 113 14.78 -6.96 3.19
CA PRO A 113 15.70 -8.05 2.86
C PRO A 113 15.06 -9.43 2.90
N ALA A 114 14.18 -9.70 3.88
CA ALA A 114 13.50 -10.98 4.06
C ALA A 114 12.44 -11.26 2.99
N LEU A 115 11.82 -10.21 2.43
CA LEU A 115 10.69 -10.32 1.49
C LEU A 115 11.11 -10.47 0.02
N ARG A 116 12.38 -10.59 -0.30
CA ARG A 116 12.88 -10.61 -1.69
C ARG A 116 12.69 -11.94 -2.42
N ASN A 117 12.25 -12.98 -1.72
CA ASN A 117 11.94 -14.28 -2.31
C ASN A 117 10.41 -14.49 -2.40
N ARG A 118 9.99 -15.35 -3.33
CA ARG A 118 8.57 -15.61 -3.59
C ARG A 118 7.78 -16.09 -2.37
N PRO A 119 8.25 -17.11 -1.61
CA PRO A 119 7.50 -17.61 -0.45
C PRO A 119 7.30 -16.56 0.64
N ALA A 120 8.34 -15.80 0.98
CA ALA A 120 8.24 -14.77 2.01
C ALA A 120 7.33 -13.61 1.55
N LEU A 121 7.42 -13.20 0.28
CA LEU A 121 6.58 -12.17 -0.27
C LEU A 121 5.10 -12.61 -0.33
N ALA A 122 4.84 -13.88 -0.68
CA ALA A 122 3.51 -14.45 -0.68
C ALA A 122 2.93 -14.52 0.74
N LEU A 123 3.72 -14.97 1.72
CA LEU A 123 3.31 -14.97 3.12
C LEU A 123 3.01 -13.56 3.63
N TYR A 124 3.88 -12.60 3.30
CA TYR A 124 3.63 -11.19 3.60
C TYR A 124 2.32 -10.70 2.99
N GLY A 125 2.05 -11.05 1.74
CA GLY A 125 0.81 -10.71 1.04
C GLY A 125 -0.44 -11.27 1.70
N ILE A 126 -0.37 -12.50 2.22
CA ILE A 126 -1.47 -13.10 3.02
C ILE A 126 -1.70 -12.28 4.29
N VAL A 127 -0.65 -12.07 5.08
CA VAL A 127 -0.76 -11.34 6.35
C VAL A 127 -1.25 -9.91 6.12
N ALA A 128 -0.71 -9.22 5.12
CA ALA A 128 -1.09 -7.86 4.78
C ALA A 128 -2.57 -7.76 4.33
N ALA A 129 -3.08 -8.76 3.60
CA ALA A 129 -4.48 -8.82 3.20
C ALA A 129 -5.39 -8.87 4.43
N PHE A 130 -5.20 -9.86 5.30
CA PHE A 130 -6.03 -10.01 6.50
C PHE A 130 -5.95 -8.80 7.42
N LEU A 131 -4.75 -8.24 7.67
CA LEU A 131 -4.60 -7.07 8.52
C LEU A 131 -5.28 -5.83 7.93
N PHE A 132 -5.22 -5.65 6.60
CA PHE A 132 -5.90 -4.56 5.93
C PHE A 132 -7.43 -4.73 6.01
N ASP A 133 -7.95 -5.91 5.71
CA ASP A 133 -9.39 -6.18 5.71
C ASP A 133 -9.96 -6.08 7.15
N TRP A 134 -9.26 -6.60 8.15
CA TRP A 134 -9.65 -6.44 9.55
C TRP A 134 -9.58 -4.99 10.05
N LEU A 135 -8.64 -4.18 9.54
CA LEU A 135 -8.64 -2.74 9.79
C LEU A 135 -9.92 -2.08 9.23
N MET A 136 -10.36 -2.52 8.05
CA MET A 136 -11.61 -2.05 7.47
C MET A 136 -12.84 -2.54 8.25
N ASP A 137 -12.79 -3.75 8.80
CA ASP A 137 -13.83 -4.26 9.70
C ASP A 137 -13.90 -3.46 11.00
N VAL A 138 -12.76 -3.04 11.57
CA VAL A 138 -12.72 -2.12 12.74
C VAL A 138 -13.39 -0.80 12.40
N TRP A 139 -13.11 -0.24 11.21
CA TRP A 139 -13.81 0.96 10.76
C TRP A 139 -15.31 0.73 10.64
N ALA A 140 -15.75 -0.33 9.93
CA ALA A 140 -17.16 -0.65 9.73
C ALA A 140 -17.88 -0.86 11.06
N TRP A 141 -17.31 -1.65 11.96
CA TRP A 141 -17.84 -1.92 13.30
C TRP A 141 -17.99 -0.63 14.12
N SER A 142 -16.96 0.22 14.13
CA SER A 142 -17.02 1.50 14.86
C SER A 142 -18.06 2.47 14.28
N SER A 143 -18.25 2.43 12.95
CA SER A 143 -19.23 3.28 12.24
C SER A 143 -20.67 2.82 12.44
N LEU A 144 -20.89 1.52 12.68
CA LEU A 144 -22.19 0.92 12.99
C LEU A 144 -22.60 1.04 14.47
N GLY A 145 -21.85 1.80 15.27
CA GLY A 145 -22.13 2.05 16.67
C GLY A 145 -21.61 0.99 17.65
N GLY A 146 -20.88 -0.01 17.18
CA GLY A 146 -20.09 -0.95 18.00
C GLY A 146 -20.87 -1.90 18.92
N GLY A 147 -22.08 -1.54 19.34
CA GLY A 147 -22.79 -2.22 20.44
C GLY A 147 -23.69 -3.39 20.03
N SER A 148 -24.28 -3.35 18.86
CA SER A 148 -25.26 -4.36 18.39
C SER A 148 -24.70 -5.39 17.43
N THR A 149 -23.58 -5.09 16.75
CA THR A 149 -22.93 -5.99 15.81
C THR A 149 -21.61 -6.47 16.40
N SER A 150 -21.49 -7.77 16.66
CA SER A 150 -20.25 -8.34 17.14
C SER A 150 -19.13 -8.16 16.07
N PHE A 151 -17.97 -7.67 16.45
CA PHE A 151 -16.79 -7.62 15.59
C PHE A 151 -16.45 -9.00 15.00
N ILE A 152 -16.59 -10.05 15.84
CA ILE A 152 -16.37 -11.43 15.41
C ILE A 152 -17.34 -11.84 14.29
N ALA A 153 -18.61 -11.42 14.37
CA ALA A 153 -19.58 -11.72 13.33
C ALA A 153 -19.21 -11.04 12.00
N LEU A 154 -18.73 -9.79 12.06
CA LEU A 154 -18.30 -9.03 10.90
C LEU A 154 -17.13 -9.72 10.20
N VAL A 155 -16.06 -10.02 10.93
CA VAL A 155 -14.89 -10.75 10.42
C VAL A 155 -15.28 -12.13 9.88
N SER A 156 -16.16 -12.86 10.58
CA SER A 156 -16.60 -14.19 10.15
C SER A 156 -17.39 -14.18 8.84
N THR A 157 -18.22 -13.17 8.62
CA THR A 157 -18.98 -13.00 7.36
C THR A 157 -18.09 -12.54 6.20
N GLY A 158 -17.04 -11.77 6.50
CA GLY A 158 -16.06 -11.26 5.51
C GLY A 158 -14.99 -12.27 5.10
N ILE A 159 -14.84 -13.41 5.78
CA ILE A 159 -13.69 -14.30 5.64
C ILE A 159 -13.40 -14.75 4.19
N TRP A 160 -14.41 -15.00 3.37
CA TRP A 160 -14.23 -15.36 1.98
C TRP A 160 -13.69 -14.21 1.14
N PHE A 161 -14.05 -12.99 1.48
CA PHE A 161 -13.56 -11.76 0.86
C PHE A 161 -12.09 -11.54 1.21
N ASP A 162 -11.71 -11.75 2.49
CA ASP A 162 -10.33 -11.69 2.95
C ASP A 162 -9.46 -12.77 2.29
N MET A 163 -10.00 -13.99 2.17
CA MET A 163 -9.30 -15.10 1.48
C MET A 163 -9.07 -14.79 -0.01
N ALA A 164 -10.02 -14.16 -0.68
CA ALA A 164 -9.84 -13.73 -2.07
C ALA A 164 -8.73 -12.70 -2.22
N HIS A 165 -8.64 -11.72 -1.30
CA HIS A 165 -7.55 -10.76 -1.23
C HIS A 165 -6.20 -11.46 -1.02
N ALA A 166 -6.12 -12.35 -0.03
CA ALA A 166 -4.91 -13.12 0.25
C ALA A 166 -4.48 -13.97 -0.96
N ALA A 167 -5.41 -14.69 -1.59
CA ALA A 167 -5.13 -15.50 -2.77
C ALA A 167 -4.64 -14.65 -3.95
N GLY A 168 -5.26 -13.51 -4.22
CA GLY A 168 -4.82 -12.56 -5.22
C GLY A 168 -3.40 -12.07 -4.98
N ASN A 169 -3.08 -11.73 -3.73
CA ASN A 169 -1.72 -11.32 -3.34
C ASN A 169 -0.70 -12.44 -3.51
N VAL A 170 -1.03 -13.70 -3.20
CA VAL A 170 -0.15 -14.85 -3.44
C VAL A 170 0.16 -14.99 -4.92
N VAL A 171 -0.86 -14.94 -5.77
CA VAL A 171 -0.67 -15.03 -7.23
C VAL A 171 0.25 -13.91 -7.72
N LEU A 172 -0.01 -12.67 -7.33
CA LEU A 172 0.79 -11.52 -7.73
C LEU A 172 2.23 -11.58 -7.19
N ALA A 173 2.42 -12.03 -5.95
CA ALA A 173 3.73 -12.23 -5.35
C ALA A 173 4.57 -13.25 -6.12
N VAL A 174 3.96 -14.38 -6.50
CA VAL A 174 4.65 -15.47 -7.21
C VAL A 174 4.95 -15.10 -8.66
N VAL A 175 3.97 -14.51 -9.36
CA VAL A 175 4.07 -14.21 -10.80
C VAL A 175 4.91 -12.95 -11.06
N ALA A 176 4.63 -11.86 -10.37
CA ALA A 176 5.17 -10.55 -10.67
C ALA A 176 6.18 -10.03 -9.63
N GLY A 177 6.06 -10.44 -8.36
CA GLY A 177 6.80 -9.85 -7.24
C GLY A 177 8.30 -9.69 -7.46
N PRO A 178 9.08 -10.76 -7.67
CA PRO A 178 10.53 -10.66 -7.84
C PRO A 178 10.95 -9.85 -9.07
N THR A 179 10.13 -9.83 -10.11
CA THR A 179 10.40 -9.06 -11.32
C THR A 179 10.22 -7.57 -11.05
N LEU A 180 9.14 -7.19 -10.36
CA LEU A 180 8.88 -5.82 -9.95
C LEU A 180 9.97 -5.31 -9.00
N ILE A 181 10.37 -6.11 -8.00
CA ILE A 181 11.46 -5.76 -7.07
C ILE A 181 12.75 -5.48 -7.86
N ARG A 182 13.16 -6.39 -8.76
CA ARG A 182 14.38 -6.18 -9.58
C ARG A 182 14.29 -4.94 -10.46
N MET A 183 13.13 -4.66 -11.02
CA MET A 183 12.88 -3.46 -11.84
C MET A 183 13.02 -2.19 -11.02
N LEU A 184 12.36 -2.13 -9.86
CA LEU A 184 12.41 -0.98 -8.98
C LEU A 184 13.79 -0.77 -8.35
N ASP A 185 14.50 -1.83 -7.97
CA ASP A 185 15.87 -1.74 -7.48
C ASP A 185 16.84 -1.14 -8.53
N ARG A 186 16.68 -1.52 -9.80
CA ARG A 186 17.46 -0.90 -10.89
C ARG A 186 17.17 0.57 -11.04
N TYR A 187 15.92 0.94 -10.87
CA TYR A 187 15.52 2.35 -10.95
C TYR A 187 16.02 3.14 -9.72
N ALA A 188 15.91 2.58 -8.53
CA ALA A 188 16.42 3.17 -7.29
C ALA A 188 17.92 3.47 -7.38
N ARG A 189 18.72 2.54 -7.92
CA ARG A 189 20.17 2.79 -8.16
C ARG A 189 20.43 3.96 -9.11
N LYS A 190 19.60 4.14 -10.14
CA LYS A 190 19.72 5.29 -11.06
C LYS A 190 19.33 6.62 -10.41
N LEU A 191 18.40 6.61 -9.45
CA LEU A 191 18.01 7.80 -8.71
C LEU A 191 19.13 8.29 -7.78
N HIS A 192 19.88 7.35 -7.16
CA HIS A 192 20.93 7.65 -6.19
C HIS A 192 22.34 7.66 -6.82
N GLY A 193 22.47 7.31 -8.09
CA GLY A 193 23.73 7.38 -8.82
C GLY A 193 24.13 8.83 -9.06
N THR A 194 25.19 9.28 -8.42
CA THR A 194 25.90 10.52 -8.78
C THR A 194 26.34 10.42 -10.22
N PHE A 195 25.91 11.35 -11.06
CA PHE A 195 26.53 11.59 -12.36
C PHE A 195 27.98 12.03 -12.05
N VAL A 196 28.94 11.14 -12.26
CA VAL A 196 30.33 11.53 -12.38
C VAL A 196 30.47 12.08 -13.81
N PRO A 197 30.72 13.39 -14.01
CA PRO A 197 31.02 13.89 -15.34
C PRO A 197 32.24 13.15 -15.86
N LEU A 198 32.17 12.60 -17.07
CA LEU A 198 33.37 12.15 -17.76
C LEU A 198 34.21 13.43 -17.94
N GLU A 199 35.28 13.57 -17.13
CA GLU A 199 36.30 14.58 -17.39
C GLU A 199 36.81 14.32 -18.80
N GLN A 200 36.75 15.37 -19.60
CA GLN A 200 37.30 15.37 -20.96
C GLN A 200 38.78 15.11 -20.84
N THR A 201 39.22 13.91 -21.19
CA THR A 201 40.61 13.61 -21.52
C THR A 201 40.93 14.08 -22.93
#